data_e672dd38444aa4cac11a61f3d81e5814
#
_entry.id   e672dd38444aa4cac11a61f3d81e5814
#
_cell.length_a   1.000
_cell.length_b   1.000
_cell.length_c   1.000
_cell.angle_alpha   90.00
_cell.angle_beta   90.00
_cell.angle_gamma   90.00
#
_symmetry.space_group_name_H-M   'P 1'
#
loop_
_entity.id
_entity.type
_entity.pdbx_description
1 polymer ?
#
loop_
_entity_poly.entity_id
_entity_poly.type
_entity_poly.pdbx_seq_one_letter_code
_entity_poly.pdbx_strand_id
1 'polypeptide(L)'
;MKIILFNIIAVYYSLSFNSSLHDFSVPVMEGGNRSLSVYSNKKVMIVTLPLQQTASADSMLYSLDTLATAHIYNLKIIAVPSVEDGYTSEQKNDLMQWYRSKLDTNILITDGLYTHKSSGNQQHPLFNWLTNDNNNGIFNVDADSPGFKYVCNSAGKLYAVLNQHTKMHGSFVQKVLKAQ
;
A
#
# COMPACT_ATOMS: atom_id res chain seq x y z
N MET A 1 19.09 -59.16 -22.92
CA MET A 1 18.67 -57.80 -23.30
C MET A 1 18.42 -57.00 -21.99
N LYS A 2 19.34 -56.13 -21.58
CA LYS A 2 19.21 -55.35 -20.34
C LYS A 2 18.54 -54.03 -20.70
N ILE A 3 17.35 -53.78 -20.13
CA ILE A 3 16.62 -52.50 -20.24
C ILE A 3 17.19 -51.59 -19.18
N ILE A 4 17.86 -50.50 -19.60
CA ILE A 4 18.31 -49.42 -18.71
C ILE A 4 17.17 -48.44 -18.62
N LEU A 5 16.51 -48.38 -17.43
CA LEU A 5 15.53 -47.34 -17.13
C LEU A 5 16.29 -46.04 -16.79
N PHE A 6 16.17 -45.04 -17.66
CA PHE A 6 16.59 -43.66 -17.35
C PHE A 6 15.52 -43.00 -16.47
N ASN A 7 15.84 -42.77 -15.18
CA ASN A 7 15.04 -41.91 -14.31
C ASN A 7 15.33 -40.45 -14.68
N ILE A 8 14.39 -39.82 -15.37
CA ILE A 8 14.42 -38.38 -15.61
C ILE A 8 13.90 -37.72 -14.33
N ILE A 9 14.81 -37.18 -13.49
CA ILE A 9 14.45 -36.31 -12.40
C ILE A 9 14.15 -34.92 -12.99
N ALA A 10 12.86 -34.60 -13.17
CA ALA A 10 12.43 -33.25 -13.52
C ALA A 10 12.58 -32.36 -12.27
N VAL A 11 13.64 -31.57 -12.28
CA VAL A 11 13.81 -30.52 -11.24
C VAL A 11 12.91 -29.35 -11.63
N TYR A 12 11.76 -29.26 -10.99
CA TYR A 12 10.91 -28.07 -11.09
C TYR A 12 11.55 -26.93 -10.31
N TYR A 13 12.24 -26.03 -11.00
CA TYR A 13 12.55 -24.72 -10.43
C TYR A 13 11.25 -23.92 -10.36
N SER A 14 10.67 -23.82 -9.17
CA SER A 14 9.65 -22.82 -8.91
C SER A 14 10.34 -21.46 -8.97
N LEU A 15 10.21 -20.76 -10.09
CA LEU A 15 10.53 -19.34 -10.19
C LEU A 15 9.53 -18.62 -9.30
N SER A 16 9.89 -18.37 -8.05
CA SER A 16 9.17 -17.44 -7.18
C SER A 16 9.34 -16.06 -7.81
N PHE A 17 8.38 -15.62 -8.60
CA PHE A 17 8.27 -14.23 -9.01
C PHE A 17 7.96 -13.45 -7.72
N ASN A 18 8.99 -12.97 -7.05
CA ASN A 18 8.85 -12.03 -5.95
C ASN A 18 8.44 -10.70 -6.55
N SER A 19 7.12 -10.50 -6.74
CA SER A 19 6.58 -9.19 -7.09
C SER A 19 7.04 -8.16 -6.06
N SER A 20 7.33 -6.98 -6.53
CA SER A 20 7.70 -5.83 -5.71
C SER A 20 6.66 -4.73 -5.84
N LEU A 21 6.63 -3.78 -4.93
CA LEU A 21 5.80 -2.57 -5.05
C LEU A 21 5.97 -1.88 -6.42
N HIS A 22 7.17 -1.94 -6.99
CA HIS A 22 7.53 -1.24 -8.23
C HIS A 22 6.87 -1.82 -9.49
N ASP A 23 6.29 -3.03 -9.38
CA ASP A 23 5.60 -3.70 -10.49
C ASP A 23 4.16 -3.22 -10.65
N PHE A 24 3.65 -2.40 -9.71
CA PHE A 24 2.28 -1.92 -9.71
C PHE A 24 2.15 -0.50 -10.20
N SER A 25 0.94 -0.17 -10.66
CA SER A 25 0.48 1.18 -10.91
C SER A 25 -0.88 1.39 -10.27
N VAL A 26 -1.20 2.63 -9.91
CA VAL A 26 -2.46 3.00 -9.25
C VAL A 26 -3.12 4.15 -9.99
N PRO A 27 -4.46 4.18 -10.08
CA PRO A 27 -5.19 5.35 -10.55
C PRO A 27 -5.04 6.48 -9.53
N VAL A 28 -4.84 7.70 -10.02
CA VAL A 28 -4.66 8.90 -9.19
C VAL A 28 -5.96 9.67 -9.10
N MET A 29 -6.30 10.18 -7.92
CA MET A 29 -7.56 10.90 -7.69
C MET A 29 -7.69 12.14 -8.58
N GLU A 30 -6.58 12.82 -8.85
CA GLU A 30 -6.50 13.96 -9.77
C GLU A 30 -6.55 13.55 -11.27
N GLY A 31 -6.57 12.25 -11.54
CA GLY A 31 -6.66 11.67 -12.88
C GLY A 31 -5.38 10.99 -13.36
N GLY A 32 -5.55 10.05 -14.30
CA GLY A 32 -4.48 9.24 -14.86
C GLY A 32 -4.01 8.12 -13.94
N ASN A 33 -2.94 7.45 -14.35
CA ASN A 33 -2.31 6.35 -13.61
C ASN A 33 -0.88 6.72 -13.23
N ARG A 34 -0.43 6.25 -12.06
CA ARG A 34 0.94 6.41 -11.58
C ARG A 34 1.61 5.05 -11.39
N SER A 35 2.68 4.79 -12.17
CA SER A 35 3.55 3.65 -11.88
C SER A 35 4.30 3.88 -10.57
N LEU A 36 4.34 2.86 -9.71
CA LEU A 36 5.04 2.94 -8.43
C LEU A 36 6.55 2.72 -8.56
N SER A 37 7.04 2.32 -9.75
CA SER A 37 8.47 2.23 -10.07
C SER A 37 9.21 3.57 -9.94
N VAL A 38 8.50 4.70 -10.09
CA VAL A 38 9.08 6.04 -9.92
C VAL A 38 9.56 6.33 -8.50
N TYR A 39 9.19 5.49 -7.53
CA TYR A 39 9.59 5.60 -6.13
C TYR A 39 10.67 4.58 -5.72
N SER A 40 11.37 3.97 -6.69
CA SER A 40 12.36 2.90 -6.47
C SER A 40 13.52 3.25 -5.53
N ASN A 41 13.75 4.53 -5.23
CA ASN A 41 14.80 4.97 -4.30
C ASN A 41 14.26 5.48 -2.96
N LYS A 42 12.97 5.28 -2.69
CA LYS A 42 12.31 5.74 -1.46
C LYS A 42 11.64 4.58 -0.76
N LYS A 43 11.54 4.68 0.56
CA LYS A 43 10.52 3.89 1.28
C LYS A 43 9.15 4.36 0.88
N VAL A 44 8.19 3.45 0.81
CA VAL A 44 6.81 3.78 0.47
C VAL A 44 5.90 3.29 1.59
N MET A 45 5.04 4.18 2.08
CA MET A 45 3.98 3.83 3.02
C MET A 45 2.64 3.97 2.31
N ILE A 46 1.89 2.88 2.22
CA ILE A 46 0.52 2.85 1.71
C ILE A 46 -0.41 2.93 2.92
N VAL A 47 -1.36 3.88 2.92
CA VAL A 47 -2.27 4.13 4.06
C VAL A 47 -3.70 4.19 3.57
N THR A 48 -4.62 3.44 4.18
CA THR A 48 -6.06 3.56 3.92
C THR A 48 -6.62 4.84 4.56
N LEU A 49 -7.46 5.57 3.83
CA LEU A 49 -7.99 6.86 4.26
C LEU A 49 -9.42 6.77 4.82
N PRO A 50 -9.78 7.61 5.81
CA PRO A 50 -11.16 7.77 6.22
C PRO A 50 -11.97 8.48 5.14
N LEU A 51 -13.26 8.11 5.00
CA LEU A 51 -14.19 8.68 4.01
C LEU A 51 -15.17 9.68 4.62
N GLN A 52 -15.17 9.82 5.94
CA GLN A 52 -16.04 10.75 6.65
C GLN A 52 -15.21 11.81 7.34
N GLN A 53 -15.57 13.07 7.13
CA GLN A 53 -14.94 14.21 7.78
C GLN A 53 -15.36 14.29 9.25
N THR A 54 -14.44 13.91 10.13
CA THR A 54 -14.56 13.97 11.58
C THR A 54 -13.30 14.58 12.19
N ALA A 55 -13.36 15.04 13.43
CA ALA A 55 -12.18 15.56 14.11
C ALA A 55 -11.03 14.53 14.21
N SER A 56 -11.37 13.24 14.38
CA SER A 56 -10.38 12.15 14.39
C SER A 56 -9.76 11.94 13.02
N ALA A 57 -10.56 11.97 11.95
CA ALA A 57 -10.08 11.88 10.58
C ALA A 57 -9.17 13.06 10.21
N ASP A 58 -9.56 14.28 10.53
CA ASP A 58 -8.74 15.48 10.33
C ASP A 58 -7.40 15.39 11.07
N SER A 59 -7.41 14.90 12.31
CA SER A 59 -6.19 14.68 13.10
C SER A 59 -5.28 13.62 12.48
N MET A 60 -5.87 12.54 11.91
CA MET A 60 -5.13 11.51 11.20
C MET A 60 -4.47 12.08 9.93
N LEU A 61 -5.21 12.82 9.11
CA LEU A 61 -4.68 13.45 7.89
C LEU A 61 -3.56 14.43 8.20
N TYR A 62 -3.73 15.29 9.20
CA TYR A 62 -2.69 16.20 9.66
C TYR A 62 -1.43 15.48 10.12
N SER A 63 -1.58 14.36 10.85
CA SER A 63 -0.46 13.54 11.29
C SER A 63 0.26 12.89 10.11
N LEU A 64 -0.49 12.49 9.08
CA LEU A 64 0.05 11.91 7.87
C LEU A 64 0.87 12.93 7.07
N ASP A 65 0.35 14.14 6.92
CA ASP A 65 1.02 15.26 6.25
C ASP A 65 2.32 15.66 6.95
N THR A 66 2.26 15.79 8.28
CA THR A 66 3.44 16.09 9.11
C THR A 66 4.52 15.01 8.93
N LEU A 67 4.13 13.72 8.90
CA LEU A 67 5.08 12.62 8.67
C LEU A 67 5.69 12.70 7.28
N ALA A 68 4.88 12.95 6.24
CA ALA A 68 5.34 13.08 4.86
C ALA A 68 6.33 14.22 4.70
N THR A 69 6.05 15.37 5.31
CA THR A 69 6.91 16.56 5.28
C THR A 69 8.24 16.30 6.00
N ALA A 70 8.20 15.68 7.18
CA ALA A 70 9.40 15.36 7.96
C ALA A 70 10.34 14.37 7.25
N HIS A 71 9.82 13.55 6.33
CA HIS A 71 10.56 12.51 5.63
C HIS A 71 10.53 12.65 4.10
N ILE A 72 10.32 13.86 3.57
CA ILE A 72 10.06 14.15 2.15
C ILE A 72 11.11 13.57 1.19
N TYR A 73 12.36 13.45 1.61
CA TYR A 73 13.43 12.91 0.77
C TYR A 73 13.47 11.38 0.72
N ASN A 74 13.05 10.71 1.81
CA ASN A 74 13.28 9.27 2.00
C ASN A 74 12.00 8.44 2.02
N LEU A 75 10.83 9.08 2.18
CA LEU A 75 9.53 8.45 2.27
C LEU A 75 8.59 9.01 1.22
N LYS A 76 7.87 8.14 0.51
CA LYS A 76 6.68 8.49 -0.25
C LYS A 76 5.45 7.90 0.45
N ILE A 77 4.42 8.71 0.60
CA ILE A 77 3.13 8.24 1.12
C ILE A 77 2.15 8.14 -0.04
N ILE A 78 1.44 7.00 -0.07
CA ILE A 78 0.33 6.71 -0.98
C ILE A 78 -0.90 6.52 -0.12
N ALA A 79 -1.86 7.40 -0.27
CA ALA A 79 -3.08 7.48 0.53
C ALA A 79 -4.24 6.91 -0.30
N VAL A 80 -4.99 5.96 0.26
CA VAL A 80 -5.92 5.11 -0.50
C VAL A 80 -7.31 5.15 0.14
N PRO A 81 -8.30 5.79 -0.50
CA PRO A 81 -9.70 5.57 -0.18
C PRO A 81 -10.13 4.15 -0.57
N SER A 82 -10.81 3.42 0.33
CA SER A 82 -11.27 2.05 0.08
C SER A 82 -12.71 2.01 -0.40
N VAL A 83 -12.97 1.22 -1.44
CA VAL A 83 -14.33 1.00 -1.96
C VAL A 83 -15.17 0.23 -0.92
N GLU A 84 -14.58 -0.72 -0.22
CA GLU A 84 -15.27 -1.49 0.82
C GLU A 84 -15.63 -0.65 2.05
N ASP A 85 -14.87 0.42 2.31
CA ASP A 85 -15.20 1.38 3.36
C ASP A 85 -16.29 2.39 2.95
N GLY A 86 -16.77 2.30 1.69
CA GLY A 86 -17.89 3.10 1.16
C GLY A 86 -17.47 4.20 0.18
N TYR A 87 -16.24 4.18 -0.37
CA TYR A 87 -15.88 5.11 -1.44
C TYR A 87 -16.75 4.88 -2.68
N THR A 88 -17.25 5.99 -3.24
CA THR A 88 -17.94 6.01 -4.54
C THR A 88 -17.40 7.13 -5.43
N SER A 89 -17.58 6.97 -6.75
CA SER A 89 -17.13 7.97 -7.74
C SER A 89 -17.83 9.33 -7.60
N GLU A 90 -19.07 9.34 -7.07
CA GLU A 90 -19.83 10.55 -6.83
C GLU A 90 -19.22 11.41 -5.72
N GLN A 91 -18.59 10.79 -4.73
CA GLN A 91 -17.93 11.47 -3.60
C GLN A 91 -16.53 11.98 -3.95
N LYS A 92 -15.98 11.58 -5.09
CA LYS A 92 -14.58 11.83 -5.46
C LYS A 92 -14.16 13.28 -5.30
N ASN A 93 -14.94 14.22 -5.84
CA ASN A 93 -14.59 15.64 -5.85
C ASN A 93 -14.60 16.23 -4.42
N ASP A 94 -15.61 15.88 -3.61
CA ASP A 94 -15.72 16.36 -2.24
C ASP A 94 -14.58 15.80 -1.37
N LEU A 95 -14.28 14.50 -1.52
CA LEU A 95 -13.17 13.85 -0.82
C LEU A 95 -11.82 14.43 -1.25
N MET A 96 -11.62 14.68 -2.54
CA MET A 96 -10.40 15.29 -3.04
C MET A 96 -10.18 16.68 -2.45
N GLN A 97 -11.23 17.53 -2.43
CA GLN A 97 -11.17 18.86 -1.83
C GLN A 97 -10.83 18.77 -0.34
N TRP A 98 -11.49 17.90 0.41
CA TRP A 98 -11.20 17.71 1.82
C TRP A 98 -9.78 17.20 2.05
N TYR A 99 -9.36 16.13 1.37
CA TYR A 99 -8.01 15.60 1.54
C TYR A 99 -6.95 16.65 1.19
N ARG A 100 -7.11 17.39 0.08
CA ARG A 100 -6.15 18.43 -0.32
C ARG A 100 -6.16 19.65 0.58
N SER A 101 -7.22 19.87 1.37
CA SER A 101 -7.20 20.88 2.44
C SER A 101 -6.30 20.53 3.62
N LYS A 102 -5.87 19.25 3.74
CA LYS A 102 -5.11 18.70 4.86
C LYS A 102 -3.77 18.08 4.43
N LEU A 103 -3.67 17.59 3.20
CA LEU A 103 -2.53 16.85 2.67
C LEU A 103 -1.86 17.63 1.55
N ASP A 104 -0.55 17.79 1.64
CA ASP A 104 0.27 18.39 0.59
C ASP A 104 0.33 17.49 -0.67
N THR A 105 0.72 18.07 -1.79
CA THR A 105 0.85 17.40 -3.07
C THR A 105 1.97 16.34 -3.11
N ASN A 106 2.87 16.37 -2.14
CA ASN A 106 3.88 15.33 -1.96
C ASN A 106 3.27 13.96 -1.55
N ILE A 107 2.03 13.92 -1.05
CA ILE A 107 1.26 12.70 -0.82
C ILE A 107 0.48 12.35 -2.08
N LEU A 108 0.68 11.14 -2.61
CA LEU A 108 -0.13 10.62 -3.71
C LEU A 108 -1.46 10.12 -3.16
N ILE A 109 -2.58 10.65 -3.63
CA ILE A 109 -3.91 10.13 -3.30
C ILE A 109 -4.39 9.31 -4.50
N THR A 110 -4.76 8.05 -4.26
CA THR A 110 -5.32 7.22 -5.33
C THR A 110 -6.81 7.51 -5.52
N ASP A 111 -7.33 7.21 -6.68
CA ASP A 111 -8.78 6.98 -6.81
C ASP A 111 -9.20 5.79 -5.95
N GLY A 112 -10.49 5.56 -5.71
CA GLY A 112 -10.95 4.47 -4.85
C GLY A 112 -10.45 3.11 -5.33
N LEU A 113 -9.90 2.31 -4.42
CA LEU A 113 -9.43 0.96 -4.72
C LEU A 113 -10.21 -0.07 -3.92
N TYR A 114 -10.40 -1.25 -4.51
CA TYR A 114 -10.80 -2.43 -3.76
C TYR A 114 -9.60 -2.93 -2.95
N THR A 115 -9.65 -2.79 -1.62
CA THR A 115 -8.51 -3.03 -0.73
C THR A 115 -8.61 -4.36 0.02
N HIS A 116 -9.83 -4.87 0.26
CA HIS A 116 -10.06 -6.04 1.09
C HIS A 116 -10.02 -7.35 0.30
N LYS A 117 -9.55 -8.42 0.95
CA LYS A 117 -9.58 -9.79 0.37
C LYS A 117 -10.99 -10.27 0.04
N SER A 118 -11.99 -9.78 0.77
CA SER A 118 -13.41 -10.11 0.53
C SER A 118 -13.91 -9.72 -0.86
N SER A 119 -13.22 -8.77 -1.53
CA SER A 119 -13.53 -8.36 -2.90
C SER A 119 -13.10 -9.37 -3.95
N GLY A 120 -12.37 -10.42 -3.57
CA GLY A 120 -11.99 -11.52 -4.45
C GLY A 120 -11.27 -11.02 -5.71
N ASN A 121 -11.79 -11.36 -6.89
CA ASN A 121 -11.20 -10.96 -8.18
C ASN A 121 -11.26 -9.44 -8.47
N GLN A 122 -12.04 -8.67 -7.72
CA GLN A 122 -12.10 -7.21 -7.84
C GLN A 122 -11.01 -6.52 -7.02
N GLN A 123 -10.39 -7.21 -6.05
CA GLN A 123 -9.31 -6.63 -5.26
C GLN A 123 -8.20 -6.09 -6.16
N HIS A 124 -7.80 -4.84 -5.93
CA HIS A 124 -6.75 -4.20 -6.73
C HIS A 124 -5.45 -5.01 -6.64
N PRO A 125 -4.71 -5.24 -7.74
CA PRO A 125 -3.50 -6.08 -7.75
C PRO A 125 -2.46 -5.70 -6.69
N LEU A 126 -2.28 -4.39 -6.42
CA LEU A 126 -1.43 -3.91 -5.33
C LEU A 126 -1.90 -4.46 -3.98
N PHE A 127 -3.21 -4.41 -3.67
CA PHE A 127 -3.72 -4.89 -2.39
C PHE A 127 -3.75 -6.42 -2.32
N ASN A 128 -4.00 -7.11 -3.42
CA ASN A 128 -3.84 -8.55 -3.48
C ASN A 128 -2.41 -8.97 -3.12
N TRP A 129 -1.40 -8.21 -3.55
CA TRP A 129 -0.02 -8.43 -3.16
C TRP A 129 0.23 -8.04 -1.70
N LEU A 130 -0.22 -6.87 -1.22
CA LEU A 130 0.03 -6.39 0.14
C LEU A 130 -0.57 -7.29 1.22
N THR A 131 -1.73 -7.89 0.94
CA THR A 131 -2.52 -8.64 1.94
C THR A 131 -2.30 -10.15 1.91
N ASN A 132 -1.54 -10.69 0.95
CA ASN A 132 -1.40 -12.12 0.74
C ASN A 132 0.08 -12.54 0.80
N ASP A 133 0.43 -13.37 1.79
CA ASP A 133 1.78 -13.88 2.02
C ASP A 133 2.30 -14.75 0.86
N ASN A 134 1.43 -15.44 0.11
CA ASN A 134 1.84 -16.15 -1.09
C ASN A 134 2.40 -15.22 -2.17
N ASN A 135 2.00 -13.93 -2.16
CA ASN A 135 2.41 -12.92 -3.14
C ASN A 135 3.56 -12.05 -2.63
N ASN A 136 3.54 -11.66 -1.33
CA ASN A 136 4.54 -10.76 -0.74
C ASN A 136 5.62 -11.50 0.08
N GLY A 137 5.40 -12.78 0.39
CA GLY A 137 6.34 -13.66 1.09
C GLY A 137 6.39 -13.52 2.61
N ILE A 138 5.63 -12.60 3.23
CA ILE A 138 5.80 -12.26 4.65
C ILE A 138 4.47 -12.08 5.39
N PHE A 139 3.52 -11.31 4.85
CA PHE A 139 2.33 -10.88 5.58
C PHE A 139 1.04 -11.34 4.94
N ASN A 140 0.14 -11.86 5.78
CA ASN A 140 -1.22 -12.27 5.41
C ASN A 140 -2.24 -11.47 6.24
N VAL A 141 -2.24 -10.14 6.07
CA VAL A 141 -3.02 -9.20 6.90
C VAL A 141 -3.85 -8.30 5.99
N ASP A 142 -5.17 -8.30 6.21
CA ASP A 142 -6.11 -7.48 5.45
C ASP A 142 -6.15 -6.02 5.94
N ALA A 143 -6.55 -5.09 5.07
CA ALA A 143 -6.75 -3.68 5.39
C ALA A 143 -8.22 -3.47 5.79
N ASP A 144 -8.57 -3.81 7.01
CA ASP A 144 -9.95 -3.88 7.50
C ASP A 144 -10.52 -2.55 8.03
N SER A 145 -9.76 -1.46 7.93
CA SER A 145 -10.19 -0.15 8.43
C SER A 145 -9.31 1.01 7.95
N PRO A 146 -9.83 2.25 7.96
CA PRO A 146 -9.04 3.45 7.69
C PRO A 146 -7.89 3.61 8.69
N GLY A 147 -6.74 4.03 8.19
CA GLY A 147 -5.53 4.21 8.97
C GLY A 147 -4.63 2.97 9.04
N PHE A 148 -4.96 1.90 8.32
CA PHE A 148 -4.07 0.75 8.14
C PHE A 148 -2.87 1.11 7.27
N LYS A 149 -1.69 0.60 7.59
CA LYS A 149 -0.44 1.02 6.93
C LYS A 149 0.40 -0.16 6.50
N TYR A 150 0.82 -0.17 5.24
CA TYR A 150 1.78 -1.10 4.68
C TYR A 150 3.06 -0.34 4.34
N VAL A 151 4.22 -0.82 4.78
CA VAL A 151 5.49 -0.12 4.57
C VAL A 151 6.44 -0.98 3.76
N CYS A 152 6.86 -0.44 2.61
CA CYS A 152 7.81 -1.04 1.71
C CYS A 152 9.16 -0.31 1.78
N ASN A 153 10.26 -1.05 1.67
CA ASN A 153 11.59 -0.49 1.60
C ASN A 153 11.90 0.07 0.19
N SER A 154 13.07 0.66 0.01
CA SER A 154 13.50 1.24 -1.27
C SER A 154 13.65 0.22 -2.41
N ALA A 155 13.78 -1.08 -2.09
CA ALA A 155 13.76 -2.16 -3.06
C ALA A 155 12.32 -2.64 -3.40
N GLY A 156 11.29 -1.97 -2.86
CA GLY A 156 9.89 -2.32 -3.08
C GLY A 156 9.40 -3.54 -2.30
N LYS A 157 10.16 -4.06 -1.33
CA LYS A 157 9.73 -5.20 -0.51
C LYS A 157 8.90 -4.73 0.67
N LEU A 158 7.74 -5.35 0.88
CA LEU A 158 6.93 -5.16 2.08
C LEU A 158 7.69 -5.67 3.30
N TYR A 159 7.86 -4.85 4.35
CA TYR A 159 8.59 -5.27 5.54
C TYR A 159 7.91 -4.91 6.87
N ALA A 160 6.84 -4.11 6.83
CA ALA A 160 6.03 -3.84 8.01
C ALA A 160 4.57 -3.60 7.65
N VAL A 161 3.67 -4.09 8.50
CA VAL A 161 2.24 -3.83 8.46
C VAL A 161 1.83 -3.29 9.83
N LEU A 162 1.14 -2.15 9.85
CA LEU A 162 0.75 -1.45 11.07
C LEU A 162 -0.76 -1.20 11.04
N ASN A 163 -1.42 -1.51 12.13
CA ASN A 163 -2.86 -1.31 12.25
C ASN A 163 -3.22 0.19 12.45
N GLN A 164 -4.50 0.49 12.41
CA GLN A 164 -5.07 1.84 12.55
C GLN A 164 -4.71 2.52 13.88
N HIS A 165 -4.49 1.74 14.96
CA HIS A 165 -4.16 2.28 16.29
C HIS A 165 -2.70 2.72 16.43
N THR A 166 -1.84 2.36 15.46
CA THR A 166 -0.43 2.77 15.48
C THR A 166 -0.30 4.24 15.13
N LYS A 167 0.11 5.06 16.10
CA LYS A 167 0.26 6.52 15.95
C LYS A 167 1.35 6.86 14.93
N MET A 168 1.05 7.77 13.96
CA MET A 168 1.98 8.17 12.89
C MET A 168 3.32 8.72 13.43
N HIS A 169 3.29 9.48 14.52
CA HIS A 169 4.50 10.04 15.16
C HIS A 169 5.01 9.19 16.33
N GLY A 170 4.46 7.98 16.53
CA GLY A 170 4.90 7.09 17.60
C GLY A 170 6.34 6.59 17.37
N SER A 171 7.04 6.29 18.47
CA SER A 171 8.39 5.73 18.42
C SER A 171 8.50 4.45 17.58
N PHE A 172 7.41 3.69 17.47
CA PHE A 172 7.35 2.48 16.67
C PHE A 172 7.41 2.78 15.17
N VAL A 173 6.60 3.75 14.67
CA VAL A 173 6.68 4.19 13.26
C VAL A 173 8.07 4.72 12.94
N GLN A 174 8.66 5.52 13.84
CA GLN A 174 10.03 6.03 13.65
C GLN A 174 11.06 4.90 13.58
N LYS A 175 10.92 3.84 14.38
CA LYS A 175 11.77 2.64 14.29
C LYS A 175 11.60 1.92 12.95
N VAL A 176 10.36 1.72 12.51
CA VAL A 176 10.05 1.11 11.20
C VAL A 176 10.66 1.93 10.07
N LEU A 177 10.53 3.25 10.08
CA LEU A 177 11.10 4.11 9.04
C LEU A 177 12.63 4.17 9.06
N LYS A 178 13.28 3.90 10.21
CA LYS A 178 14.75 3.80 10.32
C LYS A 178 15.28 2.42 9.96
N ALA A 179 14.49 1.36 10.10
CA ALA A 179 14.88 0.02 9.70
C ALA A 179 15.14 -0.03 8.19
N GLN A 180 16.13 -0.83 7.76
CA GLN A 180 16.49 -0.96 6.33
C GLN A 180 15.64 -1.99 5.62
#